data_b2538ec6146b757be682a39baceeb5ef
#
_entry.id   b2538ec6146b757be682a39baceeb5ef
#
_cell.length_a   1.000
_cell.length_b   1.000
_cell.length_c   1.000
_cell.angle_alpha   90.00
_cell.angle_beta   90.00
_cell.angle_gamma   90.00
#
_symmetry.space_group_name_H-M   'P 1'
#
loop_
_entity.id
_entity.type
_entity.pdbx_description
1 polymer ?
#
loop_
_entity_poly.entity_id
_entity_poly.type
_entity_poly.pdbx_seq_one_letter_code
_entity_poly.pdbx_strand_id
1 'polypeptide(L)'
;MVNEFIKLFSGYDGNFGIADMSSAKLDSEKNKLKPDYEWSGRPITDEDYQNHIDGKISIGIQPCRLDKTAQFGCIDVDPKNYKDFKIESYLALFQQYKLPLLPLLSK
;
A
#
# COMPACT_ATOMS: atom_id res chain seq x y z
N MET A 1 -4.69 10.33 -13.78
CA MET A 1 -4.13 9.91 -12.46
C MET A 1 -4.46 8.47 -12.12
N VAL A 2 -5.73 8.04 -12.21
CA VAL A 2 -6.09 6.64 -11.88
C VAL A 2 -5.35 5.61 -12.76
N ASN A 3 -5.19 5.88 -14.05
CA ASN A 3 -4.49 4.98 -14.96
C ASN A 3 -3.02 4.78 -14.60
N GLU A 4 -2.33 5.84 -14.21
CA GLU A 4 -0.94 5.78 -13.74
C GLU A 4 -0.84 5.00 -12.44
N PHE A 5 -1.78 5.21 -11.53
CA PHE A 5 -1.84 4.49 -10.26
C PHE A 5 -2.02 2.99 -10.49
N ILE A 6 -2.99 2.59 -11.33
CA ILE A 6 -3.23 1.19 -11.70
C ILE A 6 -1.99 0.57 -12.34
N LYS A 7 -1.35 1.29 -13.25
CA LYS A 7 -0.13 0.83 -13.93
C LYS A 7 1.00 0.50 -12.95
N LEU A 8 1.12 1.29 -11.87
CA LEU A 8 2.18 1.09 -10.87
C LEU A 8 1.82 0.04 -9.82
N PHE A 9 0.56 -0.01 -9.39
CA PHE A 9 0.15 -0.73 -8.19
C PHE A 9 -0.87 -1.84 -8.42
N SER A 10 -1.12 -2.24 -9.65
CA SER A 10 -2.00 -3.38 -9.92
C SER A 10 -1.33 -4.70 -9.50
N GLY A 11 -2.15 -5.65 -9.08
CA GLY A 11 -1.73 -6.99 -8.69
C GLY A 11 -2.74 -8.04 -9.12
N TYR A 12 -3.00 -9.03 -8.26
CA TYR A 12 -4.11 -9.95 -8.47
C TYR A 12 -5.44 -9.18 -8.44
N ASP A 13 -6.22 -9.30 -9.48
CA ASP A 13 -7.43 -8.52 -9.69
C ASP A 13 -8.73 -9.21 -9.23
N GLY A 14 -8.68 -10.50 -8.92
CA GLY A 14 -9.87 -11.30 -8.59
C GLY A 14 -10.46 -11.05 -7.20
N ASN A 15 -9.69 -10.48 -6.29
CA ASN A 15 -10.12 -10.13 -4.94
C ASN A 15 -9.17 -9.12 -4.33
N PHE A 16 -9.65 -8.30 -3.40
CA PHE A 16 -8.83 -7.27 -2.74
C PHE A 16 -9.39 -6.95 -1.35
N GLY A 17 -8.55 -6.40 -0.49
CA GLY A 17 -9.00 -5.85 0.78
C GLY A 17 -9.69 -4.51 0.55
N ILE A 18 -10.81 -4.29 1.22
CA ILE A 18 -11.57 -3.04 1.15
C ILE A 18 -11.97 -2.59 2.54
N ALA A 19 -11.88 -1.30 2.81
CA ALA A 19 -12.38 -0.68 4.02
C ALA A 19 -13.00 0.67 3.70
N ASP A 20 -14.15 0.93 4.29
CA ASP A 20 -14.75 2.27 4.30
C ASP A 20 -13.96 3.16 5.27
N MET A 21 -13.49 4.29 4.80
CA MET A 21 -12.72 5.23 5.64
C MET A 21 -13.57 5.85 6.75
N SER A 22 -14.89 5.87 6.62
CA SER A 22 -15.80 6.33 7.69
C SER A 22 -15.79 5.40 8.92
N SER A 23 -15.41 4.14 8.76
CA SER A 23 -15.29 3.16 9.84
C SER A 23 -13.94 3.20 10.57
N ALA A 24 -13.00 4.04 10.14
CA ALA A 24 -11.66 4.09 10.70
C ALA A 24 -11.68 4.52 12.17
N LYS A 25 -11.00 3.75 13.03
CA LYS A 25 -10.84 4.02 14.46
C LYS A 25 -9.39 4.39 14.75
N LEU A 26 -9.20 5.24 15.77
CA LEU A 26 -7.87 5.60 16.21
C LEU A 26 -7.19 4.40 16.90
N ASP A 27 -6.05 3.97 16.34
CA ASP A 27 -5.16 3.03 17.00
C ASP A 27 -4.26 3.82 17.95
N SER A 28 -4.52 3.71 19.28
CA SER A 28 -3.81 4.47 20.30
C SER A 28 -2.34 4.10 20.42
N GLU A 29 -1.96 2.86 20.09
CA GLU A 29 -0.54 2.45 20.13
C GLU A 29 0.27 3.07 19.00
N LYS A 30 -0.31 3.19 17.82
CA LYS A 30 0.36 3.70 16.62
C LYS A 30 -0.01 5.15 16.30
N ASN A 31 -0.91 5.76 17.07
CA ASN A 31 -1.42 7.11 16.87
C ASN A 31 -1.86 7.38 15.43
N LYS A 32 -2.57 6.42 14.84
CA LYS A 32 -3.07 6.50 13.46
C LYS A 32 -4.47 5.92 13.32
N LEU A 33 -5.19 6.38 12.29
CA LEU A 33 -6.48 5.82 11.95
C LEU A 33 -6.31 4.43 11.33
N LYS A 34 -7.04 3.46 11.86
CA LYS A 34 -7.05 2.08 11.38
C LYS A 34 -8.46 1.70 10.95
N PRO A 35 -8.74 1.58 9.66
CA PRO A 35 -10.01 1.05 9.20
C PRO A 35 -10.06 -0.48 9.36
N ASP A 36 -11.28 -1.02 9.48
CA ASP A 36 -11.50 -2.46 9.44
C ASP A 36 -11.53 -2.94 7.99
N TYR A 37 -10.60 -3.81 7.63
CA TYR A 37 -10.52 -4.39 6.29
C TYR A 37 -11.31 -5.68 6.19
N GLU A 38 -12.04 -5.81 5.09
CA GLU A 38 -12.72 -7.03 4.67
C GLU A 38 -12.24 -7.44 3.28
N TRP A 39 -12.36 -8.72 2.96
CA TRP A 39 -12.18 -9.17 1.59
C TRP A 39 -13.40 -8.78 0.76
N SER A 40 -13.17 -8.23 -0.42
CA SER A 40 -14.25 -7.74 -1.30
C SER A 40 -15.17 -8.86 -1.78
N GLY A 41 -14.65 -10.08 -1.92
CA GLY A 41 -15.36 -11.21 -2.52
C GLY A 41 -15.68 -11.02 -4.01
N ARG A 42 -15.07 -10.03 -4.66
CA ARG A 42 -15.26 -9.69 -6.06
C ARG A 42 -13.98 -9.13 -6.68
N PRO A 43 -13.87 -9.09 -8.00
CA PRO A 43 -12.76 -8.43 -8.67
C PRO A 43 -12.71 -6.93 -8.37
N ILE A 44 -11.50 -6.37 -8.36
CA ILE A 44 -11.28 -4.94 -8.27
C ILE A 44 -11.61 -4.26 -9.61
N THR A 45 -12.17 -3.06 -9.55
CA THR A 45 -12.52 -2.25 -10.71
C THR A 45 -11.77 -0.93 -10.74
N ASP A 46 -11.76 -0.25 -11.87
CA ASP A 46 -11.18 1.09 -12.00
C ASP A 46 -11.86 2.10 -11.05
N GLU A 47 -13.15 1.93 -10.79
CA GLU A 47 -13.90 2.75 -9.83
C GLU A 47 -13.38 2.57 -8.40
N ASP A 48 -12.99 1.36 -8.01
CA ASP A 48 -12.40 1.10 -6.69
C ASP A 48 -11.08 1.86 -6.53
N TYR A 49 -10.24 1.83 -7.56
CA TYR A 49 -9.00 2.61 -7.57
C TYR A 49 -9.28 4.12 -7.48
N GLN A 50 -10.26 4.61 -8.24
CA GLN A 50 -10.64 6.02 -8.20
C GLN A 50 -11.16 6.43 -6.82
N ASN A 51 -12.01 5.61 -6.22
CA ASN A 51 -12.54 5.85 -4.87
C ASN A 51 -11.43 5.84 -3.80
N HIS A 52 -10.41 5.03 -3.98
CA HIS A 52 -9.23 5.03 -3.11
C HIS A 52 -8.44 6.35 -3.25
N ILE A 53 -8.18 6.78 -4.48
CA ILE A 53 -7.49 8.06 -4.75
C ILE A 53 -8.28 9.23 -4.17
N ASP A 54 -9.60 9.19 -4.27
CA ASP A 54 -10.50 10.22 -3.74
C ASP A 54 -10.66 10.16 -2.20
N GLY A 55 -10.03 9.18 -1.55
CA GLY A 55 -10.08 9.03 -0.09
C GLY A 55 -11.41 8.51 0.46
N LYS A 56 -12.27 7.95 -0.39
CA LYS A 56 -13.58 7.40 0.03
C LYS A 56 -13.44 6.02 0.65
N ILE A 57 -12.55 5.20 0.10
CA ILE A 57 -12.26 3.84 0.58
C ILE A 57 -10.75 3.65 0.70
N SER A 58 -10.36 2.67 1.50
CA SER A 58 -9.00 2.14 1.49
C SER A 58 -9.00 0.77 0.83
N ILE A 59 -8.03 0.52 -0.04
CA ILE A 59 -7.89 -0.77 -0.72
C ILE A 59 -6.59 -1.46 -0.33
N GLY A 60 -6.62 -2.78 -0.25
CA GLY A 60 -5.45 -3.62 -0.05
C GLY A 60 -5.23 -4.49 -1.29
N ILE A 61 -4.18 -4.20 -2.04
CA ILE A 61 -3.84 -4.93 -3.26
C ILE A 61 -3.03 -6.17 -2.89
N GLN A 62 -3.34 -7.30 -3.52
CA GLN A 62 -2.49 -8.50 -3.49
C GLN A 62 -1.44 -8.38 -4.60
N PRO A 63 -0.16 -8.15 -4.30
CA PRO A 63 0.84 -7.89 -5.34
C PRO A 63 1.06 -9.09 -6.27
N CYS A 64 1.01 -10.31 -5.73
CA CYS A 64 1.30 -11.52 -6.48
C CYS A 64 0.09 -11.99 -7.29
N ARG A 65 0.27 -12.07 -8.61
CA ARG A 65 -0.73 -12.60 -9.55
C ARG A 65 -0.70 -14.12 -9.58
N LEU A 66 -1.73 -14.73 -10.18
CA LEU A 66 -1.83 -16.18 -10.32
C LEU A 66 -0.68 -16.80 -11.13
N ASP A 67 -0.11 -16.07 -12.08
CA ASP A 67 1.05 -16.47 -12.87
C ASP A 67 2.38 -16.31 -12.12
N LYS A 68 2.34 -15.98 -10.83
CA LYS A 68 3.50 -15.74 -9.95
C LYS A 68 4.34 -14.53 -10.32
N THR A 69 3.78 -13.58 -11.08
CA THR A 69 4.39 -12.27 -11.33
C THR A 69 3.85 -11.21 -10.38
N ALA A 70 4.62 -10.13 -10.20
CA ALA A 70 4.20 -8.96 -9.44
C ALA A 70 4.66 -7.69 -10.14
N GLN A 71 3.80 -6.67 -10.16
CA GLN A 71 4.11 -5.36 -10.72
C GLN A 71 4.93 -4.52 -9.72
N PHE A 72 4.71 -4.73 -8.44
CA PHE A 72 5.40 -3.99 -7.37
C PHE A 72 5.63 -4.90 -6.17
N GLY A 73 6.54 -4.50 -5.32
CA GLY A 73 6.77 -5.09 -4.01
C GLY A 73 6.85 -4.02 -2.94
N CYS A 74 6.87 -4.43 -1.69
CA CYS A 74 6.97 -3.51 -0.56
C CYS A 74 7.99 -4.04 0.45
N ILE A 75 8.85 -3.15 0.92
CA ILE A 75 9.71 -3.40 2.08
C ILE A 75 9.14 -2.57 3.23
N ASP A 76 8.67 -3.23 4.28
CA ASP A 76 8.12 -2.58 5.45
C ASP A 76 9.16 -2.54 6.57
N VAL A 77 9.39 -1.35 7.11
CA VAL A 77 10.30 -1.15 8.25
C VAL A 77 9.49 -0.73 9.47
N ASP A 78 9.35 -1.64 10.42
CA ASP A 78 8.64 -1.36 11.67
C ASP A 78 9.60 -0.68 12.67
N PRO A 79 9.31 0.54 13.15
CA PRO A 79 10.13 1.24 14.13
C PRO A 79 10.36 0.48 15.43
N LYS A 80 9.46 -0.44 15.80
CA LYS A 80 9.63 -1.29 16.99
C LYS A 80 10.87 -2.19 16.87
N ASN A 81 11.19 -2.64 15.65
CA ASN A 81 12.29 -3.55 15.39
C ASN A 81 13.58 -2.83 14.95
N TYR A 82 13.48 -1.58 14.52
CA TYR A 82 14.57 -0.81 13.93
C TYR A 82 14.63 0.60 14.52
N LYS A 83 14.92 0.70 15.82
CA LYS A 83 14.91 1.97 16.58
C LYS A 83 15.86 3.03 16.03
N ASP A 84 16.99 2.58 15.46
CA ASP A 84 18.03 3.47 14.93
C ASP A 84 17.93 3.64 13.41
N PHE A 85 16.79 3.24 12.81
CA PHE A 85 16.59 3.38 11.38
C PHE A 85 16.49 4.86 10.97
N LYS A 86 17.36 5.26 10.04
CA LYS A 86 17.36 6.59 9.44
C LYS A 86 17.17 6.45 7.94
N ILE A 87 16.04 6.94 7.43
CA ILE A 87 15.70 6.82 6.00
C ILE A 87 16.74 7.49 5.11
N GLU A 88 17.35 8.58 5.56
CA GLU A 88 18.36 9.33 4.81
C GLU A 88 19.58 8.47 4.44
N SER A 89 20.02 7.61 5.36
CA SER A 89 21.15 6.70 5.11
C SER A 89 20.81 5.66 4.03
N TYR A 90 19.58 5.19 3.99
CA TYR A 90 19.13 4.21 3.01
C TYR A 90 18.86 4.84 1.64
N LEU A 91 18.36 6.08 1.61
CA LEU A 91 18.18 6.82 0.35
C LEU A 91 19.49 6.96 -0.42
N ALA A 92 20.59 7.25 0.30
CA ALA A 92 21.92 7.32 -0.32
C ALA A 92 22.35 5.99 -0.92
N LEU A 93 22.09 4.86 -0.22
CA LEU A 93 22.38 3.51 -0.73
C LEU A 93 21.51 3.17 -1.95
N PHE A 94 20.23 3.53 -1.95
CA PHE A 94 19.34 3.30 -3.08
C PHE A 94 19.82 4.01 -4.34
N GLN A 95 20.28 5.25 -4.21
CA GLN A 95 20.86 6.00 -5.31
C GLN A 95 22.19 5.39 -5.79
N GLN A 96 23.05 5.01 -4.85
CA GLN A 96 24.36 4.41 -5.18
C GLN A 96 24.21 3.12 -5.99
N TYR A 97 23.27 2.26 -5.60
CA TYR A 97 23.00 0.97 -6.26
C TYR A 97 21.92 1.04 -7.33
N LYS A 98 21.40 2.23 -7.63
CA LYS A 98 20.33 2.46 -8.63
C LYS A 98 19.12 1.57 -8.42
N LEU A 99 18.72 1.40 -7.15
CA LEU A 99 17.54 0.60 -6.81
C LEU A 99 16.26 1.40 -7.09
N PRO A 100 15.26 0.81 -7.76
CA PRO A 100 14.01 1.48 -8.09
C PRO A 100 13.05 1.47 -6.90
N LEU A 101 13.44 2.10 -5.79
CA LEU A 101 12.66 2.15 -4.56
C LEU A 101 12.09 3.55 -4.34
N LEU A 102 10.81 3.62 -4.02
CA LEU A 102 10.10 4.84 -3.64
C LEU A 102 9.82 4.79 -2.14
N PRO A 103 10.47 5.66 -1.33
CA PRO A 103 10.19 5.71 0.10
C PRO A 103 8.85 6.37 0.36
N LEU A 104 8.03 5.72 1.20
CA LEU A 104 6.73 6.22 1.62
C LEU A 104 6.66 6.20 3.15
N LEU A 105 6.11 7.26 3.73
CA LEU A 105 5.80 7.29 5.15
C LEU A 105 4.37 6.81 5.35
N SER A 106 4.20 5.76 6.15
CA SER A 106 2.88 5.35 6.61
C SER A 106 2.44 6.26 7.74
N LYS A 107 1.26 6.82 7.60
CA LYS A 107 0.64 7.62 8.68
C LYS A 107 -0.08 6.74 9.68
#